data_769a0e1ba196a2d411d80e86e6825662
#
_entry.id   769a0e1ba196a2d411d80e86e6825662
#
_cell.length_a   1.000
_cell.length_b   1.000
_cell.length_c   1.000
_cell.angle_alpha   90.00
_cell.angle_beta   90.00
_cell.angle_gamma   90.00
#
_symmetry.space_group_name_H-M   'P 1'
#
loop_
_entity.id
_entity.type
_entity.pdbx_description
1 polymer ?
#
loop_
_entity_poly.entity_id
_entity_poly.type
_entity_poly.pdbx_seq_one_letter_code
_entity_poly.pdbx_strand_id
1 'polypeptide(L)'
;LSLGGMRFQKSWDQLDFSKISYQEQNKVENILNLANKYGLNHVETAKYYGTSEVQLGMGFKNSKNIPKIIQTKIPPNSDPKIFERDVMSSIEKLKVKKIDLLAIHGINTVEHLHQAIRNGGCIDILRNLQKANLIGSIGFSTHGKSSLIEKAISTNLFDYVNLHWYFINQENTKVINLANKYDLGVFIISPTDKGGHLHTPSNKMLELCRPLHPIVFNDLFCLRNKNVH
;
A
#
# COMPACT_ATOMS: atom_id res chain seq x y z
N LEU A 1 3.83 -9.54 6.92
CA LEU A 1 2.39 -9.34 6.65
C LEU A 1 1.99 -7.90 6.95
N SER A 2 1.07 -7.34 6.15
CA SER A 2 0.58 -5.96 6.28
C SER A 2 -0.93 -5.93 6.52
N LEU A 3 -1.39 -4.99 7.36
CA LEU A 3 -2.80 -4.67 7.53
C LEU A 3 -3.20 -3.60 6.51
N GLY A 4 -4.06 -3.95 5.55
CA GLY A 4 -4.56 -3.01 4.53
C GLY A 4 -5.73 -2.17 5.03
N GLY A 5 -5.62 -0.85 4.91
CA GLY A 5 -6.61 0.12 5.38
C GLY A 5 -7.73 0.47 4.38
N MET A 6 -7.72 -0.11 3.17
CA MET A 6 -8.71 0.24 2.14
C MET A 6 -10.17 -0.01 2.56
N ARG A 7 -10.41 -0.93 3.49
CA ARG A 7 -11.76 -1.29 3.97
C ARG A 7 -12.19 -0.55 5.25
N PHE A 8 -11.39 0.39 5.74
CA PHE A 8 -11.74 1.19 6.92
C PHE A 8 -12.67 2.35 6.60
N GLN A 9 -12.66 2.83 5.34
CA GLN A 9 -13.48 3.95 4.94
C GLN A 9 -14.98 3.62 4.98
N LYS A 10 -15.76 4.60 5.40
CA LYS A 10 -17.21 4.62 5.29
C LYS A 10 -17.65 4.99 3.87
N SER A 11 -16.93 5.91 3.24
CA SER A 11 -17.15 6.46 1.92
C SER A 11 -15.79 6.66 1.23
N TRP A 12 -15.78 6.68 -0.09
CA TRP A 12 -14.59 7.09 -0.86
C TRP A 12 -14.33 8.60 -0.76
N ASP A 13 -15.29 9.37 -0.23
CA ASP A 13 -15.11 10.79 0.03
C ASP A 13 -14.16 11.01 1.21
N GLN A 14 -13.37 12.07 1.12
CA GLN A 14 -12.50 12.50 2.21
C GLN A 14 -13.34 13.29 3.23
N LEU A 15 -13.88 12.60 4.20
CA LEU A 15 -14.69 13.22 5.26
C LEU A 15 -13.80 13.65 6.43
N ASP A 16 -14.25 14.74 7.10
CA ASP A 16 -13.71 15.12 8.39
C ASP A 16 -14.03 14.08 9.46
N PHE A 17 -13.14 13.96 10.47
CA PHE A 17 -13.32 13.00 11.55
C PHE A 17 -14.63 13.15 12.30
N SER A 18 -15.15 14.38 12.44
CA SER A 18 -16.43 14.66 13.09
C SER A 18 -17.64 13.97 12.43
N LYS A 19 -17.50 13.55 11.16
CA LYS A 19 -18.52 12.83 10.41
C LYS A 19 -18.42 11.31 10.52
N ILE A 20 -17.42 10.80 11.25
CA ILE A 20 -17.21 9.37 11.47
C ILE A 20 -17.88 9.01 12.79
N SER A 21 -18.77 8.03 12.76
CA SER A 21 -19.45 7.57 13.98
C SER A 21 -18.48 6.87 14.94
N TYR A 22 -18.81 6.93 16.23
CA TYR A 22 -18.06 6.19 17.26
C TYR A 22 -17.95 4.70 16.93
N GLN A 23 -19.01 4.08 16.43
CA GLN A 23 -19.01 2.65 16.09
C GLN A 23 -18.01 2.32 14.95
N GLU A 24 -17.93 3.17 13.94
CA GLU A 24 -17.00 3.01 12.82
C GLU A 24 -15.56 3.18 13.28
N GLN A 25 -15.28 4.18 14.11
CA GLN A 25 -13.95 4.38 14.66
C GLN A 25 -13.54 3.22 15.59
N ASN A 26 -14.42 2.76 16.46
CA ASN A 26 -14.17 1.66 17.38
C ASN A 26 -13.84 0.35 16.62
N LYS A 27 -14.47 0.10 15.47
CA LYS A 27 -14.10 -1.05 14.61
C LYS A 27 -12.65 -0.98 14.16
N VAL A 28 -12.17 0.19 13.71
CA VAL A 28 -10.78 0.36 13.29
C VAL A 28 -9.83 0.15 14.46
N GLU A 29 -10.12 0.71 15.64
CA GLU A 29 -9.31 0.54 16.85
C GLU A 29 -9.24 -0.93 17.31
N ASN A 30 -10.36 -1.64 17.25
CA ASN A 30 -10.39 -3.07 17.54
C ASN A 30 -9.55 -3.89 16.55
N ILE A 31 -9.59 -3.56 15.27
CA ILE A 31 -8.76 -4.22 14.25
C ILE A 31 -7.28 -3.92 14.48
N LEU A 32 -6.90 -2.69 14.82
CA LEU A 32 -5.52 -2.32 15.17
C LEU A 32 -5.02 -3.08 16.40
N ASN A 33 -5.85 -3.20 17.44
CA ASN A 33 -5.51 -3.96 18.64
C ASN A 33 -5.33 -5.45 18.32
N LEU A 34 -6.19 -6.01 17.47
CA LEU A 34 -6.10 -7.41 17.05
C LEU A 34 -4.84 -7.64 16.20
N ALA A 35 -4.56 -6.75 15.25
CA ALA A 35 -3.33 -6.79 14.44
C ALA A 35 -2.08 -6.78 15.31
N ASN A 36 -2.02 -5.89 16.30
CA ASN A 36 -0.93 -5.83 17.25
C ASN A 36 -0.80 -7.13 18.08
N LYS A 37 -1.93 -7.69 18.56
CA LYS A 37 -1.96 -8.97 19.29
C LYS A 37 -1.33 -10.11 18.48
N TYR A 38 -1.51 -10.11 17.17
CA TYR A 38 -0.94 -11.10 16.25
C TYR A 38 0.42 -10.71 15.67
N GLY A 39 1.05 -9.64 16.17
CA GLY A 39 2.39 -9.22 15.75
C GLY A 39 2.45 -8.57 14.37
N LEU A 40 1.31 -8.13 13.79
CA LEU A 40 1.32 -7.33 12.58
C LEU A 40 1.83 -5.92 12.92
N ASN A 41 2.96 -5.57 12.35
CA ASN A 41 3.68 -4.32 12.63
C ASN A 41 3.68 -3.33 11.48
N HIS A 42 3.02 -3.65 10.36
CA HIS A 42 2.90 -2.84 9.16
C HIS A 42 1.43 -2.55 8.86
N VAL A 43 1.09 -1.27 8.71
CA VAL A 43 -0.24 -0.79 8.27
C VAL A 43 -0.08 -0.01 6.98
N GLU A 44 -0.91 -0.36 5.99
CA GLU A 44 -0.91 0.24 4.67
C GLU A 44 -2.24 0.94 4.39
N THR A 45 -2.18 2.19 3.93
CA THR A 45 -3.34 2.97 3.50
C THR A 45 -3.06 3.76 2.23
N ALA A 46 -3.91 4.71 1.88
CA ALA A 46 -3.69 5.67 0.80
C ALA A 46 -4.58 6.90 0.98
N LYS A 47 -4.15 8.04 0.44
CA LYS A 47 -4.95 9.28 0.38
C LYS A 47 -6.34 9.05 -0.22
N TYR A 48 -6.45 8.21 -1.25
CA TYR A 48 -7.72 7.93 -1.93
C TYR A 48 -8.59 6.84 -1.27
N TYR A 49 -8.22 6.40 -0.07
CA TYR A 49 -9.04 5.45 0.69
C TYR A 49 -10.02 6.17 1.64
N GLY A 50 -10.67 7.22 1.15
CA GLY A 50 -11.70 7.97 1.87
C GLY A 50 -11.24 8.43 3.25
N THR A 51 -11.89 7.92 4.30
CA THR A 51 -11.62 8.27 5.71
C THR A 51 -10.46 7.51 6.35
N SER A 52 -9.83 6.57 5.63
CA SER A 52 -8.88 5.62 6.21
C SER A 52 -7.70 6.28 6.94
N GLU A 53 -7.05 7.30 6.33
CA GLU A 53 -5.93 8.00 6.98
C GLU A 53 -6.35 8.69 8.28
N VAL A 54 -7.51 9.32 8.30
CA VAL A 54 -8.02 10.03 9.49
C VAL A 54 -8.36 9.04 10.60
N GLN A 55 -9.03 7.92 10.27
CA GLN A 55 -9.39 6.88 11.21
C GLN A 55 -8.16 6.18 11.81
N LEU A 56 -7.16 5.88 10.97
CA LEU A 56 -5.89 5.34 11.43
C LEU A 56 -5.17 6.32 12.36
N GLY A 57 -5.08 7.59 11.99
CA GLY A 57 -4.45 8.61 12.82
C GLY A 57 -5.11 8.77 14.20
N MET A 58 -6.44 8.66 14.27
CA MET A 58 -7.14 8.64 15.55
C MET A 58 -6.89 7.35 16.32
N GLY A 59 -6.88 6.20 15.64
CA GLY A 59 -6.54 4.92 16.25
C GLY A 59 -5.11 4.91 16.81
N PHE A 60 -4.15 5.47 16.09
CA PHE A 60 -2.76 5.61 16.56
C PHE A 60 -2.64 6.52 17.78
N LYS A 61 -3.40 7.64 17.82
CA LYS A 61 -3.45 8.53 18.98
C LYS A 61 -4.00 7.84 20.24
N ASN A 62 -5.04 7.01 20.06
CA ASN A 62 -5.73 6.35 21.15
C ASN A 62 -5.08 5.02 21.58
N SER A 63 -4.21 4.45 20.73
CA SER A 63 -3.52 3.18 20.99
C SER A 63 -2.17 3.39 21.67
N LYS A 64 -1.85 2.53 22.66
CA LYS A 64 -0.50 2.44 23.21
C LYS A 64 0.49 1.75 22.25
N ASN A 65 -0.02 1.07 21.22
CA ASN A 65 0.74 0.23 20.31
C ASN A 65 0.54 0.72 18.87
N ILE A 66 1.30 1.72 18.47
CA ILE A 66 1.36 2.19 17.09
C ILE A 66 2.15 1.16 16.26
N PRO A 67 1.69 0.78 15.05
CA PRO A 67 2.48 -0.05 14.14
C PRO A 67 3.87 0.53 13.90
N LYS A 68 4.88 -0.32 13.79
CA LYS A 68 6.27 0.12 13.57
C LYS A 68 6.50 0.67 12.17
N ILE A 69 5.67 0.26 11.21
CA ILE A 69 5.79 0.65 9.81
C ILE A 69 4.44 1.18 9.35
N ILE A 70 4.43 2.44 8.94
CA ILE A 70 3.24 3.11 8.41
C ILE A 70 3.49 3.43 6.95
N GLN A 71 2.61 2.91 6.09
CA GLN A 71 2.64 3.14 4.65
C GLN A 71 1.40 3.89 4.20
N THR A 72 1.59 4.93 3.38
CA THR A 72 0.50 5.53 2.60
C THR A 72 0.92 5.78 1.15
N LYS A 73 -0.04 6.18 0.32
CA LYS A 73 0.15 6.37 -1.12
C LYS A 73 -0.52 7.67 -1.57
N ILE A 74 0.21 8.45 -2.35
CA ILE A 74 -0.24 9.72 -2.93
C ILE A 74 -0.20 9.62 -4.46
N PRO A 75 -1.28 9.95 -5.18
CA PRO A 75 -1.29 9.91 -6.64
C PRO A 75 -0.28 10.91 -7.21
N PRO A 76 0.35 10.59 -8.36
CA PRO A 76 1.21 11.55 -9.03
C PRO A 76 0.38 12.77 -9.46
N ASN A 77 1.02 13.93 -9.50
CA ASN A 77 0.40 15.17 -9.94
C ASN A 77 1.37 15.93 -10.87
N SER A 78 0.81 16.58 -11.89
CA SER A 78 1.58 17.44 -12.78
C SER A 78 2.07 18.71 -12.08
N ASP A 79 1.39 19.18 -11.02
CA ASP A 79 1.86 20.27 -10.17
C ASP A 79 2.56 19.68 -8.91
N PRO A 80 3.90 19.86 -8.79
CA PRO A 80 4.67 19.36 -7.63
C PRO A 80 4.21 19.96 -6.30
N LYS A 81 3.71 21.20 -6.28
CA LYS A 81 3.23 21.86 -5.05
C LYS A 81 1.95 21.21 -4.54
N ILE A 82 1.07 20.78 -5.45
CA ILE A 82 -0.14 20.04 -5.09
C ILE A 82 0.28 18.69 -4.51
N PHE A 83 1.22 17.99 -5.14
CA PHE A 83 1.71 16.71 -4.66
C PHE A 83 2.34 16.83 -3.26
N GLU A 84 3.20 17.82 -3.03
CA GLU A 84 3.83 18.09 -1.73
C GLU A 84 2.78 18.37 -0.65
N ARG A 85 1.82 19.26 -0.92
CA ARG A 85 0.72 19.55 -0.02
C ARG A 85 -0.06 18.29 0.34
N ASP A 86 -0.27 17.40 -0.62
CA ASP A 86 -1.00 16.16 -0.41
C ASP A 86 -0.23 15.20 0.50
N VAL A 87 1.10 15.12 0.38
CA VAL A 87 1.95 14.35 1.30
C VAL A 87 1.87 14.93 2.72
N MET A 88 1.99 16.25 2.87
CA MET A 88 1.90 16.91 4.18
C MET A 88 0.53 16.70 4.83
N SER A 89 -0.54 16.78 4.06
CA SER A 89 -1.90 16.48 4.53
C SER A 89 -2.04 15.03 5.03
N SER A 90 -1.39 14.06 4.39
CA SER A 90 -1.41 12.67 4.84
C SER A 90 -0.65 12.46 6.15
N ILE A 91 0.50 13.13 6.35
CA ILE A 91 1.23 13.13 7.62
C ILE A 91 0.35 13.67 8.75
N GLU A 92 -0.35 14.78 8.50
CA GLU A 92 -1.26 15.40 9.47
C GLU A 92 -2.45 14.50 9.81
N LYS A 93 -3.11 13.92 8.81
CA LYS A 93 -4.25 13.01 8.98
C LYS A 93 -3.87 11.75 9.76
N LEU A 94 -2.73 11.15 9.43
CA LEU A 94 -2.20 9.99 10.12
C LEU A 94 -1.68 10.31 11.52
N LYS A 95 -1.50 11.60 11.88
CA LYS A 95 -0.99 12.06 13.18
C LYS A 95 0.36 11.45 13.54
N VAL A 96 1.23 11.31 12.54
CA VAL A 96 2.58 10.75 12.69
C VAL A 96 3.64 11.81 12.44
N LYS A 97 4.84 11.62 13.00
CA LYS A 97 5.99 12.51 12.72
C LYS A 97 6.64 12.16 11.39
N LYS A 98 6.54 10.92 10.96
CA LYS A 98 7.17 10.37 9.78
C LYS A 98 6.29 9.27 9.18
N ILE A 99 6.23 9.21 7.85
CA ILE A 99 5.70 8.07 7.11
C ILE A 99 6.89 7.17 6.74
N ASP A 100 6.87 5.91 7.15
CA ASP A 100 8.00 5.01 6.91
C ASP A 100 8.11 4.61 5.43
N LEU A 101 6.99 4.32 4.80
CA LEU A 101 6.90 3.91 3.39
C LEU A 101 5.90 4.80 2.66
N LEU A 102 6.37 5.64 1.72
CA LEU A 102 5.49 6.46 0.90
C LEU A 102 5.57 6.03 -0.56
N ALA A 103 4.42 5.61 -1.11
CA ALA A 103 4.32 5.22 -2.51
C ALA A 103 3.68 6.31 -3.37
N ILE A 104 4.18 6.50 -4.59
CA ILE A 104 3.43 7.19 -5.64
C ILE A 104 2.31 6.24 -6.10
N HIS A 105 1.06 6.67 -5.93
CA HIS A 105 -0.12 5.83 -6.05
C HIS A 105 -0.55 5.67 -7.51
N GLY A 106 -0.55 4.44 -8.00
CA GLY A 106 -1.17 4.12 -9.28
C GLY A 106 -0.37 4.59 -10.49
N ILE A 107 0.93 4.29 -10.57
CA ILE A 107 1.68 4.46 -11.81
C ILE A 107 1.19 3.43 -12.83
N ASN A 108 0.07 3.74 -13.51
CA ASN A 108 -0.65 2.84 -14.40
C ASN A 108 -0.49 3.19 -15.88
N THR A 109 0.08 4.38 -16.17
CA THR A 109 0.31 4.88 -17.53
C THR A 109 1.71 5.48 -17.64
N VAL A 110 2.18 5.64 -18.88
CA VAL A 110 3.47 6.32 -19.16
C VAL A 110 3.44 7.75 -18.64
N GLU A 111 2.29 8.42 -18.75
CA GLU A 111 2.12 9.78 -18.23
C GLU A 111 2.28 9.85 -16.71
N HIS A 112 1.68 8.91 -15.96
CA HIS A 112 1.88 8.84 -14.50
C HIS A 112 3.35 8.60 -14.14
N LEU A 113 4.06 7.75 -14.90
CA LEU A 113 5.49 7.54 -14.70
C LEU A 113 6.27 8.82 -15.00
N HIS A 114 5.98 9.51 -16.10
CA HIS A 114 6.61 10.78 -16.46
C HIS A 114 6.40 11.84 -15.37
N GLN A 115 5.17 12.03 -14.87
CA GLN A 115 4.88 12.96 -13.78
C GLN A 115 5.67 12.62 -12.51
N ALA A 116 5.86 11.32 -12.24
CA ALA A 116 6.61 10.86 -11.09
C ALA A 116 8.10 11.21 -11.18
N ILE A 117 8.74 10.95 -12.34
CA ILE A 117 10.22 10.92 -12.47
C ILE A 117 10.83 12.11 -13.20
N ARG A 118 10.04 13.00 -13.83
CA ARG A 118 10.58 14.19 -14.50
C ARG A 118 11.30 15.11 -13.51
N ASN A 119 12.20 15.93 -14.00
CA ASN A 119 12.88 16.94 -13.19
C ASN A 119 11.86 17.87 -12.50
N GLY A 120 12.04 18.09 -11.21
CA GLY A 120 11.10 18.81 -10.36
C GLY A 120 9.76 18.09 -10.16
N GLY A 121 9.67 16.79 -10.46
CA GLY A 121 8.47 15.97 -10.30
C GLY A 121 8.32 15.40 -8.89
N CYS A 122 7.44 14.39 -8.77
CA CYS A 122 7.10 13.83 -7.46
C CYS A 122 8.31 13.23 -6.73
N ILE A 123 9.22 12.56 -7.43
CA ILE A 123 10.42 11.95 -6.83
C ILE A 123 11.32 13.02 -6.18
N ASP A 124 11.53 14.15 -6.84
CA ASP A 124 12.38 15.20 -6.29
C ASP A 124 11.79 15.79 -5.00
N ILE A 125 10.46 15.99 -4.97
CA ILE A 125 9.75 16.38 -3.75
C ILE A 125 9.95 15.33 -2.64
N LEU A 126 9.75 14.06 -2.96
CA LEU A 126 9.90 12.99 -1.97
C LEU A 126 11.34 12.88 -1.45
N ARG A 127 12.35 13.06 -2.31
CA ARG A 127 13.75 13.09 -1.87
C ARG A 127 14.05 14.26 -0.93
N ASN A 128 13.43 15.43 -1.13
CA ASN A 128 13.54 16.57 -0.21
C ASN A 128 12.86 16.27 1.14
N LEU A 129 11.67 15.69 1.13
CA LEU A 129 10.97 15.28 2.36
C LEU A 129 11.71 14.15 3.10
N GLN A 130 12.38 13.26 2.38
CA GLN A 130 13.24 12.22 2.95
C GLN A 130 14.46 12.82 3.67
N LYS A 131 15.12 13.80 3.05
CA LYS A 131 16.23 14.57 3.69
C LYS A 131 15.76 15.31 4.95
N ALA A 132 14.52 15.80 4.95
CA ALA A 132 13.88 16.43 6.12
C ALA A 132 13.40 15.39 7.17
N ASN A 133 13.62 14.10 6.96
CA ASN A 133 13.20 12.99 7.81
C ASN A 133 11.66 12.90 8.04
N LEU A 134 10.89 13.41 7.10
CA LEU A 134 9.41 13.32 7.12
C LEU A 134 8.89 12.04 6.47
N ILE A 135 9.68 11.43 5.58
CA ILE A 135 9.40 10.13 4.98
C ILE A 135 10.62 9.21 5.05
N GLY A 136 10.38 7.91 4.99
CA GLY A 136 11.41 6.88 4.89
C GLY A 136 11.65 6.47 3.44
N SER A 137 11.33 5.23 3.07
CA SER A 137 11.51 4.70 1.72
C SER A 137 10.45 5.20 0.75
N ILE A 138 10.84 5.34 -0.51
CA ILE A 138 10.00 5.83 -1.61
C ILE A 138 9.65 4.66 -2.53
N GLY A 139 8.38 4.40 -2.73
CA GLY A 139 7.93 3.35 -3.62
C GLY A 139 6.89 3.81 -4.64
N PHE A 140 6.32 2.85 -5.33
CA PHE A 140 5.14 3.09 -6.16
C PHE A 140 4.16 1.91 -6.07
N SER A 141 2.89 2.18 -6.34
CA SER A 141 1.88 1.14 -6.55
C SER A 141 1.37 1.16 -7.97
N THR A 142 0.96 0.01 -8.48
CA THR A 142 0.55 -0.09 -9.88
C THR A 142 -0.45 -1.20 -10.14
N HIS A 143 -1.31 -0.96 -11.13
CA HIS A 143 -2.15 -1.92 -11.83
C HIS A 143 -1.82 -1.92 -13.34
N GLY A 144 -0.70 -1.28 -13.70
CA GLY A 144 -0.25 -1.16 -15.09
C GLY A 144 0.27 -2.47 -15.66
N LYS A 145 0.52 -2.48 -16.96
CA LYS A 145 1.13 -3.62 -17.64
C LYS A 145 2.56 -3.87 -17.16
N SER A 146 3.00 -5.12 -17.17
CA SER A 146 4.35 -5.52 -16.74
C SER A 146 5.45 -4.70 -17.40
N SER A 147 5.33 -4.38 -18.70
CA SER A 147 6.30 -3.55 -19.42
C SER A 147 6.45 -2.12 -18.89
N LEU A 148 5.38 -1.53 -18.35
CA LEU A 148 5.46 -0.23 -17.68
C LEU A 148 6.13 -0.35 -16.31
N ILE A 149 5.82 -1.43 -15.59
CA ILE A 149 6.43 -1.69 -14.27
C ILE A 149 7.93 -1.92 -14.42
N GLU A 150 8.34 -2.70 -15.42
CA GLU A 150 9.75 -2.90 -15.75
C GLU A 150 10.46 -1.57 -16.05
N LYS A 151 9.83 -0.67 -16.82
CA LYS A 151 10.36 0.69 -17.05
C LYS A 151 10.53 1.47 -15.76
N ALA A 152 9.52 1.46 -14.87
CA ALA A 152 9.58 2.16 -13.60
C ALA A 152 10.71 1.62 -12.72
N ILE A 153 10.86 0.31 -12.58
CA ILE A 153 11.94 -0.34 -11.83
C ILE A 153 13.31 0.03 -12.41
N SER A 154 13.46 0.00 -13.74
CA SER A 154 14.73 0.29 -14.43
C SER A 154 15.20 1.74 -14.27
N THR A 155 14.36 2.65 -13.78
CA THR A 155 14.79 4.02 -13.43
C THR A 155 15.72 4.05 -12.21
N ASN A 156 15.69 3.02 -11.38
CA ASN A 156 16.42 2.95 -10.11
C ASN A 156 16.14 4.10 -9.13
N LEU A 157 14.91 4.66 -9.21
CA LEU A 157 14.48 5.80 -8.39
C LEU A 157 13.60 5.38 -7.19
N PHE A 158 13.15 4.14 -7.15
CA PHE A 158 12.24 3.60 -6.16
C PHE A 158 12.93 2.55 -5.29
N ASP A 159 12.51 2.48 -4.03
CA ASP A 159 13.01 1.52 -3.05
C ASP A 159 12.10 0.29 -2.98
N TYR A 160 10.82 0.41 -3.38
CA TYR A 160 9.86 -0.70 -3.36
C TYR A 160 8.70 -0.52 -4.34
N VAL A 161 7.97 -1.61 -4.60
CA VAL A 161 6.75 -1.61 -5.42
C VAL A 161 5.62 -2.38 -4.74
N ASN A 162 4.39 -1.85 -4.84
CA ASN A 162 3.16 -2.56 -4.53
C ASN A 162 2.51 -3.03 -5.83
N LEU A 163 2.37 -4.35 -6.03
CA LEU A 163 1.80 -4.93 -7.26
C LEU A 163 0.95 -6.17 -6.97
N HIS A 164 0.17 -6.59 -7.97
CA HIS A 164 -0.57 -7.84 -7.94
C HIS A 164 0.30 -9.00 -8.38
N TRP A 165 0.42 -10.01 -7.53
CA TRP A 165 0.98 -11.30 -7.86
C TRP A 165 0.54 -12.31 -6.80
N TYR A 166 -0.16 -13.35 -7.22
CA TYR A 166 -0.67 -14.38 -6.34
C TYR A 166 -1.01 -15.63 -7.18
N PHE A 167 -1.39 -16.74 -6.55
CA PHE A 167 -1.52 -18.07 -7.19
C PHE A 167 -2.29 -18.03 -8.51
N ILE A 168 -3.44 -17.35 -8.55
CA ILE A 168 -4.29 -17.26 -9.75
C ILE A 168 -3.94 -16.10 -10.69
N ASN A 169 -2.98 -15.27 -10.33
CA ASN A 169 -2.49 -14.17 -11.16
C ASN A 169 -0.97 -14.03 -11.02
N GLN A 170 -0.23 -14.65 -11.94
CA GLN A 170 1.22 -14.68 -11.91
C GLN A 170 1.85 -13.85 -13.03
N GLU A 171 1.11 -12.94 -13.65
CA GLU A 171 1.54 -12.11 -14.78
C GLU A 171 2.83 -11.33 -14.45
N ASN A 172 2.98 -10.87 -13.21
CA ASN A 172 4.13 -10.08 -12.77
C ASN A 172 5.34 -10.91 -12.27
N THR A 173 5.41 -12.21 -12.54
CA THR A 173 6.55 -13.05 -12.11
C THR A 173 7.90 -12.50 -12.61
N LYS A 174 7.98 -12.08 -13.87
CA LYS A 174 9.22 -11.49 -14.44
C LYS A 174 9.55 -10.16 -13.78
N VAL A 175 8.54 -9.36 -13.45
CA VAL A 175 8.68 -8.08 -12.75
C VAL A 175 9.28 -8.27 -11.35
N ILE A 176 8.80 -9.26 -10.59
CA ILE A 176 9.35 -9.59 -9.25
C ILE A 176 10.83 -9.99 -9.36
N ASN A 177 11.17 -10.80 -10.34
CA ASN A 177 12.57 -11.17 -10.57
C ASN A 177 13.44 -9.97 -10.97
N LEU A 178 12.90 -9.03 -11.74
CA LEU A 178 13.59 -7.79 -12.08
C LEU A 178 13.74 -6.90 -10.84
N ALA A 179 12.70 -6.72 -10.04
CA ALA A 179 12.76 -5.96 -8.80
C ALA A 179 13.88 -6.46 -7.88
N ASN A 180 14.01 -7.79 -7.71
CA ASN A 180 15.09 -8.37 -6.93
C ASN A 180 16.50 -8.05 -7.50
N LYS A 181 16.67 -7.96 -8.83
CA LYS A 181 17.95 -7.57 -9.44
C LYS A 181 18.33 -6.10 -9.16
N TYR A 182 17.34 -5.26 -8.92
CA TYR A 182 17.51 -3.84 -8.59
C TYR A 182 17.48 -3.59 -7.07
N ASP A 183 17.52 -4.64 -6.25
CA ASP A 183 17.40 -4.53 -4.77
C ASP A 183 16.15 -3.77 -4.32
N LEU A 184 15.04 -3.97 -5.03
CA LEU A 184 13.79 -3.25 -4.83
C LEU A 184 12.79 -4.16 -4.11
N GLY A 185 12.26 -3.69 -2.97
CA GLY A 185 11.27 -4.41 -2.18
C GLY A 185 9.96 -4.64 -2.94
N VAL A 186 9.33 -5.80 -2.75
CA VAL A 186 8.06 -6.15 -3.39
C VAL A 186 7.00 -6.44 -2.35
N PHE A 187 5.90 -5.66 -2.37
CA PHE A 187 4.70 -5.90 -1.58
C PHE A 187 3.56 -6.37 -2.48
N ILE A 188 2.95 -7.49 -2.13
CA ILE A 188 1.79 -8.00 -2.84
C ILE A 188 0.53 -7.35 -2.29
N ILE A 189 -0.27 -6.75 -3.19
CA ILE A 189 -1.56 -6.13 -2.84
C ILE A 189 -2.73 -6.99 -3.30
N SER A 190 -3.81 -6.99 -2.52
CA SER A 190 -5.06 -7.73 -2.78
C SER A 190 -4.83 -9.21 -3.10
N PRO A 191 -4.07 -9.97 -2.30
CA PRO A 191 -3.73 -11.36 -2.60
C PRO A 191 -4.96 -12.27 -2.61
N THR A 192 -6.07 -11.90 -1.96
CA THR A 192 -7.34 -12.65 -1.96
C THR A 192 -8.15 -12.49 -3.25
N ASP A 193 -7.49 -12.05 -4.33
CA ASP A 193 -8.06 -11.62 -5.60
C ASP A 193 -8.96 -10.37 -5.48
N LYS A 194 -9.04 -9.58 -6.54
CA LYS A 194 -9.77 -8.31 -6.56
C LYS A 194 -11.18 -8.44 -5.98
N GLY A 195 -11.45 -7.70 -4.91
CA GLY A 195 -12.72 -7.76 -4.19
C GLY A 195 -12.86 -8.94 -3.22
N GLY A 196 -11.84 -9.78 -3.06
CA GLY A 196 -11.86 -10.90 -2.10
C GLY A 196 -12.56 -12.14 -2.65
N HIS A 197 -12.45 -12.43 -3.94
CA HIS A 197 -13.08 -13.60 -4.58
C HIS A 197 -12.67 -14.93 -3.94
N LEU A 198 -11.47 -15.03 -3.35
CA LEU A 198 -11.05 -16.24 -2.64
C LEU A 198 -11.77 -16.48 -1.30
N HIS A 199 -12.60 -15.52 -0.83
CA HIS A 199 -13.50 -15.75 0.32
C HIS A 199 -14.72 -16.62 -0.07
N THR A 200 -15.11 -16.60 -1.36
CA THR A 200 -16.19 -17.43 -1.91
C THR A 200 -15.69 -18.22 -3.12
N PRO A 201 -14.74 -19.15 -2.90
CA PRO A 201 -14.11 -19.89 -3.98
C PRO A 201 -15.09 -20.87 -4.62
N SER A 202 -14.88 -21.19 -5.91
CA SER A 202 -15.64 -22.25 -6.59
C SER A 202 -15.30 -23.63 -6.02
N ASN A 203 -16.20 -24.60 -6.20
CA ASN A 203 -15.96 -25.99 -5.80
C ASN A 203 -14.69 -26.57 -6.43
N LYS A 204 -14.42 -26.24 -7.69
CA LYS A 204 -13.18 -26.64 -8.36
C LYS A 204 -11.94 -26.07 -7.68
N MET A 205 -11.97 -24.81 -7.24
CA MET A 205 -10.85 -24.20 -6.52
C MET A 205 -10.65 -24.83 -5.14
N LEU A 206 -11.74 -25.12 -4.41
CA LEU A 206 -11.69 -25.84 -3.15
C LEU A 206 -11.03 -27.22 -3.31
N GLU A 207 -11.38 -27.93 -4.37
CA GLU A 207 -10.81 -29.24 -4.66
C GLU A 207 -9.34 -29.20 -5.03
N LEU A 208 -8.94 -28.27 -5.90
CA LEU A 208 -7.54 -28.09 -6.34
C LEU A 208 -6.60 -27.68 -5.19
N CYS A 209 -7.10 -26.94 -4.21
CA CYS A 209 -6.28 -26.46 -3.09
C CYS A 209 -6.21 -27.42 -1.90
N ARG A 210 -6.95 -28.54 -1.93
CA ARG A 210 -6.95 -29.52 -0.81
C ARG A 210 -5.53 -29.93 -0.40
N PRO A 211 -5.27 -30.13 0.91
CA PRO A 211 -6.21 -30.03 2.04
C PRO A 211 -6.43 -28.60 2.57
N LEU A 212 -5.86 -27.58 1.94
CA LEU A 212 -5.93 -26.19 2.39
C LEU A 212 -7.16 -25.46 1.79
N HIS A 213 -7.66 -24.48 2.55
CA HIS A 213 -8.58 -23.50 1.96
C HIS A 213 -7.82 -22.63 0.93
N PRO A 214 -8.44 -22.24 -0.21
CA PRO A 214 -7.78 -21.44 -1.26
C PRO A 214 -7.07 -20.16 -0.79
N ILE A 215 -7.60 -19.44 0.20
CA ILE A 215 -6.93 -18.28 0.79
C ILE A 215 -5.60 -18.69 1.43
N VAL A 216 -5.60 -19.72 2.26
CA VAL A 216 -4.39 -20.21 2.95
C VAL A 216 -3.38 -20.71 1.93
N PHE A 217 -3.83 -21.46 0.93
CA PHE A 217 -2.97 -21.91 -0.16
C PHE A 217 -2.31 -20.74 -0.89
N ASN A 218 -3.10 -19.72 -1.23
CA ASN A 218 -2.60 -18.53 -1.89
C ASN A 218 -1.64 -17.71 -1.03
N ASP A 219 -1.93 -17.54 0.26
CA ASP A 219 -1.05 -16.83 1.18
C ASP A 219 0.31 -17.54 1.30
N LEU A 220 0.30 -18.88 1.44
CA LEU A 220 1.53 -19.68 1.44
C LEU A 220 2.25 -19.60 0.10
N PHE A 221 1.53 -19.56 -1.03
CA PHE A 221 2.12 -19.36 -2.35
C PHE A 221 2.89 -18.03 -2.42
N CYS A 222 2.30 -16.93 -1.94
CA CYS A 222 2.98 -15.63 -1.90
C CYS A 222 4.18 -15.63 -0.95
N LEU A 223 3.98 -16.11 0.27
CA LEU A 223 5.00 -16.09 1.34
C LEU A 223 6.23 -16.98 1.05
N ARG A 224 6.08 -18.07 0.28
CA ARG A 224 7.23 -18.91 -0.10
C ARG A 224 8.18 -18.25 -1.09
N ASN A 225 7.77 -17.19 -1.77
CA ASN A 225 8.63 -16.49 -2.70
C ASN A 225 9.57 -15.54 -1.95
N LYS A 226 10.86 -15.87 -1.92
CA LYS A 226 11.89 -15.10 -1.22
C LYS A 226 12.09 -13.66 -1.73
N ASN A 227 11.54 -13.33 -2.91
CA ASN A 227 11.60 -11.99 -3.52
C ASN A 227 10.34 -11.17 -3.18
N VAL A 228 9.47 -11.66 -2.32
CA VAL A 228 8.28 -10.96 -1.80
C VAL A 228 8.54 -10.66 -0.31
N HIS A 229 8.22 -9.44 0.13
CA HIS A 229 8.55 -8.91 1.45
C HIS A 229 7.33 -8.68 2.34
#